data_05c3ebf841692cca3f5563b87d1087dd
#
_entry.id   05c3ebf841692cca3f5563b87d1087dd
#
_cell.length_a   1.000
_cell.length_b   1.000
_cell.length_c   1.000
_cell.angle_alpha   90.00
_cell.angle_beta   90.00
_cell.angle_gamma   90.00
#
_symmetry.space_group_name_H-M   'P 1'
#
loop_
_entity.id
_entity.type
_entity.pdbx_description
1 polymer ?
#
loop_
_entity_poly.entity_id
_entity_poly.type
_entity_poly.pdbx_seq_one_letter_code
_entity_poly.pdbx_strand_id
1 'polypeptide(L)'
;MTENKAEGQDMKRILGILGAVLLLGLAGLGAWLWHPLGGQPPAASLAAAAANYDAEIIRDSFGVPHIYGARDADTAFGLAYAHAEDDFETIQETVAAARGVLARYRGKDAAPIDYIASLLGVWETVDARYDADVPADVKAMAEGYVAGLNLYASEHPEQTWAGLAPFRAEDVVAGFMFKTPFFYGLDDTLLKLFGEDYTQSIALDPAGPKKAFLLAPRPASERGSNAFAVSPARSGDGVTRLVINSHQPLTGPVAWYEAQVTSGEGLDITGGLFPGTPVILHGFNKNLGWANTVSAQDLVDTFVLTINPRNKNQYWLEGKWADFEITQARINVKLADPFAFPATRAVKRSVHGPVIEGPTGTYAIRYAGMGEIRQLEQYYRLGKSADMNQFMGAMAMNALPSINYVYGDKDGNVAFIHNAQYPDRNDAWDWAGDLPGDRSDIIWQGYRAWDAVPKLSQPRLGLHLQLEQYALFGDGRPRQPEAGRLSAIDGLADEPDQSLTARHGTDGRRRPHRRGAPAGDQV
;
A
#
# COMPACT_ATOMS: atom_id res chain seq x y z
N MET A 1 -71.44 11.43 -35.23
CA MET A 1 -70.26 12.36 -35.34
C MET A 1 -69.84 12.96 -34.02
N THR A 2 -70.62 12.92 -32.97
CA THR A 2 -70.33 13.48 -31.62
C THR A 2 -69.54 12.54 -30.73
N GLU A 3 -69.71 11.19 -30.81
CA GLU A 3 -68.97 10.20 -30.00
C GLU A 3 -67.48 10.12 -30.35
N ASN A 4 -67.12 10.13 -31.64
CA ASN A 4 -65.71 10.11 -32.07
C ASN A 4 -64.88 11.36 -31.64
N LYS A 5 -65.56 12.46 -31.33
CA LYS A 5 -64.84 13.66 -30.80
C LYS A 5 -64.56 13.57 -29.32
N ALA A 6 -65.42 12.92 -28.53
CA ALA A 6 -65.23 12.72 -27.10
C ALA A 6 -64.11 11.74 -26.83
N GLU A 7 -64.07 10.60 -27.52
CA GLU A 7 -62.98 9.61 -27.42
C GLU A 7 -61.60 10.20 -27.80
N GLY A 8 -61.56 11.07 -28.85
CA GLY A 8 -60.31 11.73 -29.23
C GLY A 8 -59.84 12.79 -28.24
N GLN A 9 -60.75 13.43 -27.47
CA GLN A 9 -60.38 14.35 -26.38
C GLN A 9 -59.89 13.60 -25.13
N ASP A 10 -60.50 12.50 -24.79
CA ASP A 10 -60.05 11.70 -23.62
C ASP A 10 -58.71 11.03 -23.90
N MET A 11 -58.47 10.55 -25.12
CA MET A 11 -57.16 10.03 -25.52
C MET A 11 -56.05 11.08 -25.45
N LYS A 12 -56.31 12.32 -25.86
CA LYS A 12 -55.36 13.46 -25.74
C LYS A 12 -55.08 13.83 -24.27
N ARG A 13 -56.11 13.80 -23.40
CA ARG A 13 -55.95 13.99 -21.96
C ARG A 13 -55.11 12.89 -21.31
N ILE A 14 -55.36 11.62 -21.64
CA ILE A 14 -54.59 10.48 -21.16
C ILE A 14 -53.13 10.56 -21.61
N LEU A 15 -52.87 10.87 -22.89
CA LEU A 15 -51.52 11.10 -23.39
C LEU A 15 -50.82 12.29 -22.73
N GLY A 16 -51.56 13.38 -22.45
CA GLY A 16 -51.05 14.52 -21.70
C GLY A 16 -50.66 14.18 -20.24
N ILE A 17 -51.48 13.39 -19.57
CA ILE A 17 -51.22 12.92 -18.20
C ILE A 17 -50.01 11.99 -18.22
N LEU A 18 -49.94 11.01 -19.14
CA LEU A 18 -48.79 10.12 -19.28
C LEU A 18 -47.49 10.88 -19.58
N GLY A 19 -47.57 11.90 -20.45
CA GLY A 19 -46.45 12.80 -20.74
C GLY A 19 -45.99 13.58 -19.52
N ALA A 20 -46.93 14.09 -18.71
CA ALA A 20 -46.61 14.81 -17.48
C ALA A 20 -45.99 13.87 -16.40
N VAL A 21 -46.53 12.67 -16.26
CA VAL A 21 -45.95 11.65 -15.33
C VAL A 21 -44.54 11.24 -15.77
N LEU A 22 -44.32 11.06 -17.07
CA LEU A 22 -42.99 10.75 -17.60
C LEU A 22 -42.01 11.90 -17.35
N LEU A 23 -42.42 13.15 -17.58
CA LEU A 23 -41.58 14.33 -17.33
C LEU A 23 -41.26 14.49 -15.84
N LEU A 24 -42.22 14.25 -14.95
CA LEU A 24 -41.99 14.27 -13.50
C LEU A 24 -41.06 13.13 -13.08
N GLY A 25 -41.20 11.95 -13.68
CA GLY A 25 -40.31 10.82 -13.46
C GLY A 25 -38.86 11.13 -13.89
N LEU A 26 -38.70 11.72 -15.08
CA LEU A 26 -37.39 12.14 -15.59
C LEU A 26 -36.76 13.26 -14.73
N ALA A 27 -37.57 14.22 -14.31
CA ALA A 27 -37.11 15.29 -13.42
C ALA A 27 -36.70 14.75 -12.05
N GLY A 28 -37.47 13.79 -11.49
CA GLY A 28 -37.15 13.09 -10.26
C GLY A 28 -35.87 12.28 -10.36
N LEU A 29 -35.70 11.55 -11.47
CA LEU A 29 -34.46 10.81 -11.75
C LEU A 29 -33.27 11.76 -11.90
N GLY A 30 -33.44 12.85 -12.64
CA GLY A 30 -32.40 13.87 -12.78
C GLY A 30 -32.00 14.50 -11.46
N ALA A 31 -32.97 14.81 -10.59
CA ALA A 31 -32.70 15.32 -9.24
C ALA A 31 -31.97 14.29 -8.35
N TRP A 32 -32.35 13.03 -8.45
CA TRP A 32 -31.68 11.95 -7.70
C TRP A 32 -30.24 11.71 -8.16
N LEU A 33 -29.95 11.86 -9.44
CA LEU A 33 -28.61 11.74 -10.01
C LEU A 33 -27.77 13.02 -9.86
N TRP A 34 -28.39 14.13 -9.43
CA TRP A 34 -27.73 15.42 -9.30
C TRP A 34 -26.78 15.44 -8.10
N HIS A 35 -25.51 15.13 -8.34
CA HIS A 35 -24.44 15.14 -7.36
C HIS A 35 -23.27 15.98 -7.91
N PRO A 36 -23.39 17.30 -7.94
CA PRO A 36 -22.31 18.14 -8.43
C PRO A 36 -21.05 17.95 -7.58
N LEU A 37 -19.89 18.02 -8.20
CA LEU A 37 -18.65 18.16 -7.48
C LEU A 37 -18.70 19.42 -6.62
N GLY A 38 -18.08 19.37 -5.43
CA GLY A 38 -17.93 20.55 -4.58
C GLY A 38 -17.19 21.66 -5.35
N GLY A 39 -17.48 22.91 -5.04
CA GLY A 39 -16.71 24.04 -5.57
C GLY A 39 -15.26 23.98 -5.06
N GLN A 40 -14.35 24.57 -5.83
CA GLN A 40 -12.99 24.82 -5.34
C GLN A 40 -13.05 25.79 -4.16
N PRO A 41 -12.32 25.52 -3.06
CA PRO A 41 -12.13 26.52 -2.03
C PRO A 41 -11.49 27.79 -2.61
N PRO A 42 -11.72 28.97 -2.04
CA PRO A 42 -11.04 30.19 -2.47
C PRO A 42 -9.51 29.99 -2.45
N ALA A 43 -8.80 30.40 -3.51
CA ALA A 43 -7.36 30.27 -3.62
C ALA A 43 -6.63 30.81 -2.38
N ALA A 44 -7.05 31.95 -1.85
CA ALA A 44 -6.48 32.54 -0.65
C ALA A 44 -6.62 31.63 0.59
N SER A 45 -7.67 30.83 0.71
CA SER A 45 -7.84 29.88 1.81
C SER A 45 -6.96 28.62 1.64
N LEU A 46 -6.74 28.17 0.42
CA LEU A 46 -5.82 27.06 0.12
C LEU A 46 -4.36 27.47 0.37
N ALA A 47 -3.98 28.66 -0.05
CA ALA A 47 -2.62 29.20 0.13
C ALA A 47 -2.33 29.68 1.55
N ALA A 48 -3.33 29.81 2.43
CA ALA A 48 -3.16 30.47 3.73
C ALA A 48 -2.07 29.84 4.61
N ALA A 49 -1.94 28.53 4.61
CA ALA A 49 -0.92 27.83 5.40
C ALA A 49 0.49 27.96 4.83
N ALA A 50 0.64 28.20 3.52
CA ALA A 50 1.93 28.26 2.84
C ALA A 50 2.88 29.33 3.43
N ALA A 51 2.34 30.45 3.94
CA ALA A 51 3.12 31.50 4.58
C ALA A 51 3.90 31.05 5.84
N ASN A 52 3.59 29.88 6.38
CA ASN A 52 4.28 29.31 7.53
C ASN A 52 5.52 28.48 7.17
N TYR A 53 5.77 28.26 5.89
CA TYR A 53 6.82 27.38 5.37
C TYR A 53 7.74 28.15 4.43
N ASP A 54 9.03 27.78 4.46
CA ASP A 54 10.06 28.36 3.60
C ASP A 54 10.96 27.23 3.10
N ALA A 55 10.91 26.97 1.78
CA ALA A 55 11.69 25.93 1.14
C ALA A 55 12.31 26.43 -0.17
N GLU A 56 13.57 26.09 -0.39
CA GLU A 56 14.24 26.27 -1.67
C GLU A 56 14.17 24.96 -2.47
N ILE A 57 13.75 25.05 -3.74
CA ILE A 57 13.67 23.93 -4.67
C ILE A 57 14.67 24.18 -5.79
N ILE A 58 15.67 23.32 -5.92
CA ILE A 58 16.67 23.38 -7.00
C ILE A 58 16.54 22.08 -7.81
N ARG A 59 16.33 22.21 -9.11
CA ARG A 59 16.30 21.04 -10.00
C ARG A 59 17.65 20.86 -10.66
N ASP A 60 18.17 19.62 -10.63
CA ASP A 60 19.41 19.28 -11.33
C ASP A 60 19.21 19.17 -12.85
N SER A 61 20.26 18.77 -13.56
CA SER A 61 20.21 18.63 -15.03
C SER A 61 19.31 17.48 -15.51
N PHE A 62 18.87 16.60 -14.63
CA PHE A 62 17.94 15.50 -14.90
C PHE A 62 16.50 15.84 -14.47
N GLY A 63 16.29 17.01 -13.85
CA GLY A 63 15.00 17.44 -13.34
C GLY A 63 14.71 16.97 -11.92
N VAL A 64 15.60 16.22 -11.30
CA VAL A 64 15.41 15.75 -9.91
C VAL A 64 15.41 16.94 -8.95
N PRO A 65 14.37 17.10 -8.10
CA PRO A 65 14.32 18.22 -7.15
C PRO A 65 15.18 17.94 -5.93
N HIS A 66 15.97 18.96 -5.58
CA HIS A 66 16.71 19.09 -4.33
C HIS A 66 16.01 20.13 -3.48
N ILE A 67 15.50 19.71 -2.33
CA ILE A 67 14.66 20.53 -1.45
C ILE A 67 15.42 20.88 -0.20
N TYR A 68 15.50 22.17 0.10
CA TYR A 68 16.19 22.70 1.28
C TYR A 68 15.20 23.46 2.16
N GLY A 69 15.24 23.25 3.46
CA GLY A 69 14.43 23.95 4.44
C GLY A 69 15.08 24.04 5.81
N ALA A 70 14.66 24.99 6.62
CA ALA A 70 15.15 25.10 7.99
C ALA A 70 14.60 23.96 8.88
N ARG A 71 13.36 23.57 8.63
CA ARG A 71 12.66 22.50 9.37
C ARG A 71 12.32 21.35 8.43
N ASP A 72 12.08 20.16 8.99
CA ASP A 72 11.61 19.01 8.24
C ASP A 72 10.25 19.30 7.55
N ALA A 73 9.38 20.06 8.21
CA ALA A 73 8.12 20.50 7.64
C ALA A 73 8.27 21.43 6.43
N ASP A 74 9.32 22.27 6.40
CA ASP A 74 9.62 23.12 5.24
C ASP A 74 10.05 22.26 4.03
N THR A 75 10.87 21.23 4.27
CA THR A 75 11.27 20.31 3.18
C THR A 75 10.07 19.49 2.67
N ALA A 76 9.16 19.06 3.53
CA ALA A 76 7.94 18.37 3.13
C ALA A 76 7.03 19.28 2.28
N PHE A 77 6.93 20.57 2.63
CA PHE A 77 6.21 21.58 1.86
C PHE A 77 6.79 21.73 0.45
N GLY A 78 8.11 21.94 0.33
CA GLY A 78 8.79 22.07 -0.96
C GLY A 78 8.72 20.79 -1.79
N LEU A 79 8.84 19.61 -1.16
CA LEU A 79 8.72 18.33 -1.83
C LEU A 79 7.32 18.12 -2.42
N ALA A 80 6.28 18.47 -1.68
CA ALA A 80 4.91 18.38 -2.14
C ALA A 80 4.65 19.27 -3.37
N TYR A 81 5.15 20.50 -3.32
CA TYR A 81 5.02 21.44 -4.44
C TYR A 81 5.77 20.93 -5.68
N ALA A 82 7.04 20.53 -5.54
CA ALA A 82 7.83 20.01 -6.64
C ALA A 82 7.22 18.74 -7.27
N HIS A 83 6.68 17.84 -6.44
CA HIS A 83 6.02 16.63 -6.94
C HIS A 83 4.69 16.95 -7.64
N ALA A 84 3.96 17.94 -7.15
CA ALA A 84 2.73 18.40 -7.81
C ALA A 84 3.01 19.07 -9.16
N GLU A 85 4.13 19.79 -9.32
CA GLU A 85 4.55 20.30 -10.65
C GLU A 85 4.73 19.17 -11.68
N ASP A 86 5.22 18.00 -11.24
CA ASP A 86 5.55 16.89 -12.12
C ASP A 86 4.40 15.89 -12.32
N ASP A 87 3.59 15.60 -11.28
CA ASP A 87 2.53 14.58 -11.35
C ASP A 87 1.39 14.81 -10.33
N PHE A 88 0.74 15.96 -10.43
CA PHE A 88 -0.38 16.29 -9.54
C PHE A 88 -1.59 15.37 -9.71
N GLU A 89 -1.80 14.87 -10.93
CA GLU A 89 -2.93 13.98 -11.24
C GLU A 89 -2.84 12.69 -10.41
N THR A 90 -1.68 12.02 -10.37
CA THR A 90 -1.50 10.80 -9.60
C THR A 90 -1.58 11.03 -8.09
N ILE A 91 -1.10 12.19 -7.60
CA ILE A 91 -1.28 12.57 -6.19
C ILE A 91 -2.76 12.67 -5.86
N GLN A 92 -3.55 13.33 -6.70
CA GLN A 92 -5.00 13.46 -6.52
C GLN A 92 -5.71 12.09 -6.57
N GLU A 93 -5.31 11.20 -7.49
CA GLU A 93 -5.84 9.83 -7.55
C GLU A 93 -5.58 9.07 -6.25
N THR A 94 -4.36 9.18 -5.72
CA THR A 94 -3.99 8.54 -4.46
C THR A 94 -4.85 9.03 -3.29
N VAL A 95 -5.05 10.34 -3.19
CA VAL A 95 -5.89 10.93 -2.14
C VAL A 95 -7.35 10.54 -2.33
N ALA A 96 -7.87 10.60 -3.55
CA ALA A 96 -9.26 10.24 -3.84
C ALA A 96 -9.54 8.75 -3.56
N ALA A 97 -8.60 7.86 -3.87
CA ALA A 97 -8.68 6.43 -3.55
C ALA A 97 -8.71 6.18 -2.05
N ALA A 98 -7.79 6.79 -1.28
CA ALA A 98 -7.74 6.66 0.17
C ALA A 98 -8.99 7.24 0.85
N ARG A 99 -9.55 8.33 0.30
CA ARG A 99 -10.82 8.92 0.75
C ARG A 99 -12.06 8.11 0.35
N GLY A 100 -11.92 7.10 -0.53
CA GLY A 100 -13.05 6.31 -1.05
C GLY A 100 -13.99 7.12 -1.94
N VAL A 101 -13.45 8.06 -2.73
CA VAL A 101 -14.20 8.94 -3.64
C VAL A 101 -13.69 8.94 -5.08
N LEU A 102 -12.79 8.01 -5.42
CA LEU A 102 -12.17 7.96 -6.75
C LEU A 102 -13.20 7.74 -7.88
N ALA A 103 -14.25 6.94 -7.62
CA ALA A 103 -15.32 6.69 -8.59
C ALA A 103 -16.07 7.96 -9.01
N ARG A 104 -16.04 9.01 -8.18
CA ARG A 104 -16.63 10.32 -8.51
C ARG A 104 -15.87 11.03 -9.64
N TYR A 105 -14.60 10.68 -9.84
CA TYR A 105 -13.73 11.27 -10.87
C TYR A 105 -13.50 10.29 -12.02
N ARG A 106 -13.25 9.01 -11.74
CA ARG A 106 -12.87 7.98 -12.72
C ARG A 106 -14.00 7.05 -13.17
N GLY A 107 -15.20 7.18 -12.57
CA GLY A 107 -16.38 6.41 -12.97
C GLY A 107 -16.43 5.00 -12.39
N LYS A 108 -17.18 4.12 -13.07
CA LYS A 108 -17.57 2.79 -12.55
C LYS A 108 -16.38 1.86 -12.20
N ASP A 109 -15.30 1.94 -12.94
CA ASP A 109 -14.16 1.04 -12.78
C ASP A 109 -13.37 1.34 -11.49
N ALA A 110 -13.53 2.55 -10.93
CA ALA A 110 -12.97 2.93 -9.64
C ALA A 110 -13.91 2.63 -8.44
N ALA A 111 -15.16 2.27 -8.68
CA ALA A 111 -16.11 1.99 -7.59
C ALA A 111 -15.69 0.86 -6.64
N PRO A 112 -15.04 -0.23 -7.10
CA PRO A 112 -14.47 -1.23 -6.19
C PRO A 112 -13.41 -0.67 -5.26
N ILE A 113 -12.59 0.29 -5.72
CA ILE A 113 -11.53 0.95 -4.92
C ILE A 113 -12.16 1.72 -3.76
N ASP A 114 -13.21 2.51 -4.03
CA ASP A 114 -13.94 3.26 -3.00
C ASP A 114 -14.61 2.33 -1.98
N TYR A 115 -15.16 1.19 -2.45
CA TYR A 115 -15.72 0.17 -1.56
C TYR A 115 -14.65 -0.45 -0.67
N ILE A 116 -13.48 -0.78 -1.21
CA ILE A 116 -12.37 -1.37 -0.45
C ILE A 116 -11.85 -0.38 0.60
N ALA A 117 -11.72 0.91 0.30
CA ALA A 117 -11.34 1.91 1.29
C ALA A 117 -12.28 1.91 2.52
N SER A 118 -13.60 1.79 2.27
CA SER A 118 -14.61 1.64 3.32
C SER A 118 -14.54 0.28 4.02
N LEU A 119 -14.31 -0.81 3.26
CA LEU A 119 -14.20 -2.17 3.81
C LEU A 119 -13.02 -2.28 4.78
N LEU A 120 -11.88 -1.71 4.43
CA LEU A 120 -10.69 -1.69 5.28
C LEU A 120 -10.82 -0.72 6.46
N GLY A 121 -11.82 0.17 6.47
CA GLY A 121 -12.05 1.14 7.53
C GLY A 121 -10.96 2.20 7.64
N VAL A 122 -10.44 2.65 6.50
CA VAL A 122 -9.30 3.57 6.46
C VAL A 122 -9.59 4.84 7.24
N TRP A 123 -10.65 5.58 6.87
CA TRP A 123 -10.98 6.85 7.53
C TRP A 123 -11.52 6.69 8.94
N GLU A 124 -12.27 5.63 9.20
CA GLU A 124 -12.77 5.31 10.54
C GLU A 124 -11.59 5.14 11.52
N THR A 125 -10.51 4.47 11.06
CA THR A 125 -9.31 4.30 11.88
C THR A 125 -8.51 5.59 12.01
N VAL A 126 -8.33 6.33 10.92
CA VAL A 126 -7.58 7.59 10.93
C VAL A 126 -8.28 8.62 11.82
N ASP A 127 -9.59 8.81 11.66
CA ASP A 127 -10.38 9.74 12.50
C ASP A 127 -10.32 9.39 13.98
N ALA A 128 -10.29 8.10 14.32
CA ALA A 128 -10.25 7.65 15.72
C ALA A 128 -8.85 7.77 16.35
N ARG A 129 -7.77 7.68 15.57
CA ARG A 129 -6.43 7.46 16.12
C ARG A 129 -5.41 8.54 15.77
N TYR A 130 -5.64 9.34 14.73
CA TYR A 130 -4.63 10.32 14.24
C TYR A 130 -4.14 11.24 15.34
N ASP A 131 -5.05 11.82 16.12
CA ASP A 131 -4.70 12.78 17.16
C ASP A 131 -3.90 12.18 18.33
N ALA A 132 -4.19 10.93 18.67
CA ALA A 132 -3.55 10.27 19.80
C ALA A 132 -2.22 9.58 19.43
N ASP A 133 -2.14 8.98 18.23
CA ASP A 133 -1.06 8.05 17.90
C ASP A 133 -0.01 8.64 16.97
N VAL A 134 -0.29 9.76 16.26
CA VAL A 134 0.70 10.42 15.40
C VAL A 134 1.44 11.50 16.19
N PRO A 135 2.79 11.40 16.33
CA PRO A 135 3.57 12.39 17.07
C PRO A 135 3.55 13.77 16.43
N ALA A 136 3.79 14.82 17.25
CA ALA A 136 3.69 16.21 16.83
C ALA A 136 4.65 16.58 15.67
N ASP A 137 5.87 16.04 15.67
CA ASP A 137 6.85 16.27 14.60
C ASP A 137 6.44 15.62 13.27
N VAL A 138 5.82 14.44 13.33
CA VAL A 138 5.25 13.75 12.16
C VAL A 138 4.03 14.49 11.63
N LYS A 139 3.16 15.00 12.52
CA LYS A 139 2.04 15.86 12.14
C LYS A 139 2.51 17.11 11.43
N ALA A 140 3.50 17.81 12.00
CA ALA A 140 4.06 19.02 11.41
C ALA A 140 4.63 18.78 10.00
N MET A 141 5.29 17.63 9.78
CA MET A 141 5.76 17.23 8.46
C MET A 141 4.60 16.97 7.48
N ALA A 142 3.55 16.24 7.92
CA ALA A 142 2.37 15.99 7.09
C ALA A 142 1.60 17.29 6.78
N GLU A 143 1.48 18.20 7.74
CA GLU A 143 0.90 19.54 7.56
C GLU A 143 1.69 20.39 6.56
N GLY A 144 3.03 20.36 6.62
CA GLY A 144 3.90 21.00 5.65
C GLY A 144 3.65 20.45 4.23
N TYR A 145 3.61 19.14 4.10
CA TYR A 145 3.35 18.48 2.82
C TYR A 145 2.01 18.91 2.20
N VAL A 146 0.92 18.84 2.96
CA VAL A 146 -0.39 19.23 2.40
C VAL A 146 -0.52 20.73 2.19
N ALA A 147 0.21 21.56 2.93
CA ALA A 147 0.30 23.00 2.65
C ALA A 147 0.93 23.27 1.27
N GLY A 148 1.98 22.50 0.89
CA GLY A 148 2.57 22.55 -0.44
C GLY A 148 1.59 22.11 -1.54
N LEU A 149 0.85 21.02 -1.34
CA LEU A 149 -0.19 20.58 -2.27
C LEU A 149 -1.32 21.61 -2.41
N ASN A 150 -1.76 22.21 -1.30
CA ASN A 150 -2.82 23.22 -1.31
C ASN A 150 -2.36 24.54 -1.97
N LEU A 151 -1.09 24.91 -1.79
CA LEU A 151 -0.53 26.05 -2.52
C LEU A 151 -0.56 25.78 -4.03
N TYR A 152 -0.04 24.65 -4.49
CA TYR A 152 -0.07 24.26 -5.89
C TYR A 152 -1.51 24.26 -6.45
N ALA A 153 -2.44 23.65 -5.70
CA ALA A 153 -3.86 23.63 -6.08
C ALA A 153 -4.48 25.04 -6.19
N SER A 154 -4.02 26.00 -5.38
CA SER A 154 -4.48 27.38 -5.41
C SER A 154 -4.00 28.15 -6.65
N GLU A 155 -2.81 27.80 -7.14
CA GLU A 155 -2.16 28.42 -8.29
C GLU A 155 -2.57 27.74 -9.62
N HIS A 156 -2.99 26.46 -9.54
CA HIS A 156 -3.40 25.62 -10.68
C HIS A 156 -4.84 25.08 -10.53
N PRO A 157 -5.84 25.95 -10.43
CA PRO A 157 -7.24 25.53 -10.25
C PRO A 157 -7.77 24.68 -11.41
N GLU A 158 -7.21 24.84 -12.62
CA GLU A 158 -7.57 24.07 -13.82
C GLU A 158 -7.07 22.62 -13.77
N GLN A 159 -6.02 22.33 -13.00
CA GLN A 159 -5.48 20.98 -12.78
C GLN A 159 -6.07 20.32 -11.54
N THR A 160 -6.70 21.10 -10.68
CA THR A 160 -7.24 20.62 -9.41
C THR A 160 -8.62 20.01 -9.58
N TRP A 161 -8.79 18.78 -9.14
CA TRP A 161 -10.07 18.09 -9.19
C TRP A 161 -11.11 18.82 -8.31
N ALA A 162 -12.21 19.20 -8.90
CA ALA A 162 -13.25 19.96 -8.21
C ALA A 162 -13.75 19.23 -6.96
N GLY A 163 -13.74 19.90 -5.81
CA GLY A 163 -14.20 19.37 -4.54
C GLY A 163 -13.26 18.38 -3.86
N LEU A 164 -12.05 18.13 -4.38
CA LEU A 164 -11.05 17.27 -3.73
C LEU A 164 -10.21 18.05 -2.72
N ALA A 165 -9.76 19.26 -3.08
CA ALA A 165 -9.11 20.18 -2.15
C ALA A 165 -10.11 20.70 -1.09
N PRO A 166 -9.67 21.03 0.14
CA PRO A 166 -8.29 21.04 0.59
C PRO A 166 -7.75 19.62 0.89
N PHE A 167 -6.45 19.45 0.65
CA PHE A 167 -5.70 18.29 1.12
C PHE A 167 -5.42 18.45 2.61
N ARG A 168 -5.49 17.35 3.35
CA ARG A 168 -5.36 17.30 4.82
C ARG A 168 -4.22 16.40 5.24
N ALA A 169 -3.60 16.67 6.37
CA ALA A 169 -2.48 15.87 6.87
C ALA A 169 -2.88 14.39 7.07
N GLU A 170 -4.13 14.15 7.44
CA GLU A 170 -4.71 12.81 7.58
C GLU A 170 -4.74 12.04 6.24
N ASP A 171 -4.80 12.70 5.08
CA ASP A 171 -4.75 12.07 3.76
C ASP A 171 -3.44 11.29 3.55
N VAL A 172 -2.34 11.80 4.11
CA VAL A 172 -1.02 11.15 4.03
C VAL A 172 -1.05 9.81 4.77
N VAL A 173 -1.57 9.80 6.00
CA VAL A 173 -1.69 8.60 6.83
C VAL A 173 -2.69 7.61 6.21
N ALA A 174 -3.84 8.12 5.75
CA ALA A 174 -4.84 7.31 5.04
C ALA A 174 -4.27 6.65 3.78
N GLY A 175 -3.42 7.37 3.03
CA GLY A 175 -2.74 6.87 1.85
C GLY A 175 -1.82 5.68 2.15
N PHE A 176 -1.05 5.73 3.24
CA PHE A 176 -0.23 4.60 3.71
C PHE A 176 -1.11 3.42 4.12
N MET A 177 -2.09 3.67 4.96
CA MET A 177 -2.99 2.65 5.47
C MET A 177 -3.75 1.93 4.34
N PHE A 178 -4.16 2.67 3.32
CA PHE A 178 -4.87 2.12 2.17
C PHE A 178 -3.96 1.29 1.26
N LYS A 179 -2.77 1.82 0.89
CA LYS A 179 -1.88 1.19 -0.12
C LYS A 179 -1.10 -0.01 0.40
N THR A 180 -0.64 0.04 1.65
CA THR A 180 0.32 -0.94 2.16
C THR A 180 -0.15 -2.40 2.10
N PRO A 181 -1.42 -2.76 2.40
CA PRO A 181 -1.85 -4.16 2.36
C PRO A 181 -1.77 -4.82 0.97
N PHE A 182 -1.76 -4.03 -0.10
CA PHE A 182 -1.66 -4.55 -1.47
C PHE A 182 -0.24 -4.98 -1.86
N PHE A 183 0.77 -4.64 -1.07
CA PHE A 183 2.14 -5.10 -1.31
C PHE A 183 2.41 -6.54 -0.86
N TYR A 184 1.55 -7.14 -0.02
CA TYR A 184 1.72 -8.49 0.50
C TYR A 184 0.50 -9.41 0.28
N GLY A 185 -0.29 -9.16 -0.78
CA GLY A 185 -1.26 -10.11 -1.33
C GLY A 185 -2.68 -9.97 -0.83
N LEU A 186 -3.06 -8.83 -0.21
CA LEU A 186 -4.46 -8.57 0.11
C LEU A 186 -5.31 -8.46 -1.16
N ASP A 187 -4.79 -7.86 -2.23
CA ASP A 187 -5.45 -7.78 -3.54
C ASP A 187 -5.73 -9.16 -4.13
N ASP A 188 -4.74 -10.06 -4.11
CA ASP A 188 -4.90 -11.44 -4.57
C ASP A 188 -5.99 -12.17 -3.77
N THR A 189 -6.01 -11.98 -2.44
CA THR A 189 -7.04 -12.55 -1.56
C THR A 189 -8.43 -11.99 -1.89
N LEU A 190 -8.55 -10.68 -2.05
CA LEU A 190 -9.82 -10.05 -2.41
C LEU A 190 -10.32 -10.54 -3.77
N LEU A 191 -9.47 -10.56 -4.81
CA LEU A 191 -9.82 -11.05 -6.13
C LEU A 191 -10.27 -12.51 -6.09
N LYS A 192 -9.60 -13.35 -5.31
CA LYS A 192 -9.94 -14.76 -5.10
C LYS A 192 -11.33 -14.91 -4.45
N LEU A 193 -11.62 -14.13 -3.38
CA LEU A 193 -12.90 -14.24 -2.65
C LEU A 193 -14.08 -13.64 -3.41
N PHE A 194 -13.86 -12.65 -4.29
CA PHE A 194 -14.88 -12.11 -5.19
C PHE A 194 -15.05 -12.94 -6.48
N GLY A 195 -14.13 -13.87 -6.77
CA GLY A 195 -14.17 -14.74 -7.95
C GLY A 195 -15.18 -15.87 -7.81
N GLU A 196 -15.67 -16.37 -8.97
CA GLU A 196 -16.66 -17.47 -9.05
C GLU A 196 -16.02 -18.85 -8.86
N ASP A 197 -14.72 -18.98 -9.11
CA ASP A 197 -13.98 -20.26 -9.10
C ASP A 197 -13.36 -20.61 -7.75
N TYR A 198 -13.61 -19.82 -6.72
CA TYR A 198 -13.02 -20.06 -5.41
C TYR A 198 -13.61 -21.31 -4.75
N THR A 199 -12.76 -22.28 -4.41
CA THR A 199 -13.15 -23.48 -3.67
C THR A 199 -12.66 -23.34 -2.22
N GLN A 200 -13.59 -23.37 -1.28
CA GLN A 200 -13.27 -23.37 0.15
C GLN A 200 -12.44 -24.59 0.52
N SER A 201 -11.37 -24.37 1.25
CA SER A 201 -10.50 -25.41 1.78
C SER A 201 -10.30 -25.18 3.27
N ILE A 202 -11.28 -25.58 4.08
CA ILE A 202 -11.16 -25.51 5.53
C ILE A 202 -10.17 -26.59 5.98
N ALA A 203 -9.11 -26.18 6.62
CA ALA A 203 -8.18 -27.08 7.31
C ALA A 203 -8.89 -27.65 8.56
N LEU A 204 -9.62 -28.75 8.38
CA LEU A 204 -10.38 -29.41 9.47
C LEU A 204 -9.49 -30.26 10.39
N ASP A 205 -8.23 -30.50 10.03
CA ASP A 205 -7.33 -31.36 10.80
C ASP A 205 -5.96 -30.71 10.98
N PRO A 206 -5.68 -30.16 12.17
CA PRO A 206 -4.36 -29.66 12.53
C PRO A 206 -3.25 -30.72 12.47
N ALA A 207 -3.61 -32.01 12.54
CA ALA A 207 -2.72 -33.16 12.47
C ALA A 207 -2.60 -33.76 11.06
N GLY A 208 -3.34 -33.25 10.09
CA GLY A 208 -3.27 -33.68 8.69
C GLY A 208 -1.91 -33.36 8.07
N PRO A 209 -1.53 -34.05 6.97
CA PRO A 209 -0.29 -33.70 6.27
C PRO A 209 -0.41 -32.26 5.79
N LYS A 210 0.45 -31.37 6.34
CA LYS A 210 0.59 -30.00 5.87
C LYS A 210 0.85 -30.08 4.37
N LYS A 211 -0.16 -29.76 3.57
CA LYS A 211 0.07 -29.52 2.15
C LYS A 211 1.02 -28.35 2.08
N ALA A 212 2.27 -28.61 1.75
CA ALA A 212 3.16 -27.53 1.34
C ALA A 212 2.40 -26.73 0.30
N PHE A 213 2.13 -25.47 0.60
CA PHE A 213 1.53 -24.55 -0.32
C PHE A 213 2.55 -24.36 -1.45
N LEU A 214 2.42 -25.20 -2.48
CA LEU A 214 3.01 -24.90 -3.75
C LEU A 214 2.29 -23.61 -4.20
N LEU A 215 2.96 -22.48 -4.00
CA LEU A 215 2.59 -21.25 -4.68
C LEU A 215 2.34 -21.66 -6.13
N ALA A 216 1.05 -21.62 -6.55
CA ALA A 216 0.77 -21.67 -7.97
C ALA A 216 1.71 -20.63 -8.58
N PRO A 217 2.48 -20.96 -9.65
CA PRO A 217 3.39 -20.02 -10.25
C PRO A 217 2.57 -18.75 -10.48
N ARG A 218 2.84 -17.70 -9.73
CA ARG A 218 2.29 -16.39 -10.07
C ARG A 218 2.69 -16.18 -11.51
N PRO A 219 1.78 -15.86 -12.43
CA PRO A 219 2.19 -15.42 -13.75
C PRO A 219 3.26 -14.37 -13.47
N ALA A 220 4.42 -14.50 -14.12
CA ALA A 220 5.57 -13.64 -13.91
C ALA A 220 5.05 -12.21 -13.97
N SER A 221 4.66 -11.67 -12.83
CA SER A 221 4.24 -10.29 -12.73
C SER A 221 5.53 -9.54 -12.96
N GLU A 222 5.51 -8.56 -13.83
CA GLU A 222 6.62 -7.63 -14.06
C GLU A 222 7.00 -6.86 -12.77
N ARG A 223 6.34 -7.15 -11.66
CA ARG A 223 6.53 -6.56 -10.34
C ARG A 223 7.55 -7.36 -9.55
N GLY A 224 8.59 -6.69 -9.17
CA GLY A 224 9.61 -7.27 -8.34
C GLY A 224 10.65 -6.26 -7.92
N SER A 225 11.74 -6.70 -7.30
CA SER A 225 12.84 -5.84 -6.92
C SER A 225 14.10 -6.66 -6.66
N ASN A 226 15.27 -6.09 -6.93
CA ASN A 226 16.55 -6.67 -6.57
C ASN A 226 17.30 -5.69 -5.67
N ALA A 227 17.86 -6.19 -4.58
CA ALA A 227 18.70 -5.40 -3.71
C ALA A 227 19.84 -6.24 -3.15
N PHE A 228 21.01 -5.63 -3.01
CA PHE A 228 22.12 -6.25 -2.29
C PHE A 228 23.06 -5.22 -1.70
N ALA A 229 23.70 -5.57 -0.59
CA ALA A 229 24.74 -4.79 0.03
C ALA A 229 26.05 -5.59 0.06
N VAL A 230 27.17 -4.92 -0.21
CA VAL A 230 28.52 -5.50 -0.20
C VAL A 230 29.33 -4.76 0.86
N SER A 231 29.84 -5.51 1.85
CA SER A 231 30.71 -4.94 2.88
C SER A 231 32.11 -4.58 2.35
N PRO A 232 32.86 -3.73 3.05
CA PRO A 232 34.22 -3.37 2.69
C PRO A 232 35.15 -4.56 2.49
N ALA A 233 34.97 -5.64 3.27
CA ALA A 233 35.78 -6.85 3.15
C ALA A 233 35.63 -7.58 1.82
N ARG A 234 34.56 -7.32 1.08
CA ARG A 234 34.24 -7.96 -0.22
C ARG A 234 34.36 -6.99 -1.40
N SER A 235 34.32 -5.70 -1.16
CA SER A 235 34.55 -4.71 -2.21
C SER A 235 36.05 -4.59 -2.52
N GLY A 236 36.40 -4.38 -3.77
CA GLY A 236 37.83 -4.31 -4.17
C GLY A 236 38.56 -3.06 -3.67
N ASP A 237 37.84 -2.07 -3.19
CA ASP A 237 38.34 -0.77 -2.75
C ASP A 237 38.04 -0.46 -1.28
N GLY A 238 37.46 -1.42 -0.53
CA GLY A 238 37.19 -1.25 0.89
C GLY A 238 35.99 -0.34 1.21
N VAL A 239 35.08 -0.13 0.28
CA VAL A 239 33.88 0.73 0.46
C VAL A 239 32.62 -0.14 0.53
N THR A 240 31.69 0.20 1.44
CA THR A 240 30.36 -0.41 1.44
C THR A 240 29.59 0.00 0.19
N ARG A 241 28.92 -0.96 -0.45
CA ARG A 241 28.06 -0.69 -1.59
C ARG A 241 26.66 -1.23 -1.34
N LEU A 242 25.69 -0.44 -1.77
CA LEU A 242 24.27 -0.79 -1.76
C LEU A 242 23.73 -0.65 -3.18
N VAL A 243 23.03 -1.67 -3.66
CA VAL A 243 22.30 -1.63 -4.94
C VAL A 243 20.81 -1.73 -4.66
N ILE A 244 20.09 -0.80 -5.28
CA ILE A 244 18.64 -0.69 -5.21
C ILE A 244 18.11 -0.78 -6.64
N ASN A 245 17.25 -1.75 -6.93
CA ASN A 245 16.62 -1.92 -8.23
C ASN A 245 15.17 -2.37 -8.06
N SER A 246 14.25 -1.43 -8.01
CA SER A 246 12.83 -1.69 -7.88
C SER A 246 12.16 -1.85 -9.24
N HIS A 247 11.33 -2.86 -9.40
CA HIS A 247 10.53 -3.11 -10.60
C HIS A 247 9.11 -2.58 -10.38
N GLN A 248 8.97 -1.26 -10.32
CA GLN A 248 7.68 -0.59 -10.17
C GLN A 248 7.20 -0.02 -11.52
N PRO A 249 5.90 0.21 -11.69
CA PRO A 249 5.37 0.91 -12.85
C PRO A 249 6.00 2.29 -13.01
N LEU A 250 6.12 2.76 -14.25
CA LEU A 250 6.63 4.11 -14.53
C LEU A 250 5.58 5.21 -14.29
N THR A 251 4.31 4.84 -14.11
CA THR A 251 3.18 5.75 -13.87
C THR A 251 2.24 5.18 -12.82
N GLY A 252 1.42 6.03 -12.21
CA GLY A 252 0.39 5.64 -11.25
C GLY A 252 0.85 5.66 -9.79
N PRO A 253 0.02 5.18 -8.86
CA PRO A 253 0.12 5.47 -7.42
C PRO A 253 1.32 4.82 -6.71
N VAL A 254 2.07 3.97 -7.40
CA VAL A 254 3.29 3.31 -6.90
C VAL A 254 4.48 3.52 -7.84
N ALA A 255 4.40 4.48 -8.76
CA ALA A 255 5.55 4.95 -9.52
C ALA A 255 6.54 5.67 -8.61
N TRP A 256 7.84 5.48 -8.87
CA TRP A 256 8.86 6.18 -8.10
C TRP A 256 9.02 7.63 -8.56
N TYR A 257 9.01 8.54 -7.60
CA TYR A 257 9.47 9.90 -7.74
C TYR A 257 10.77 10.05 -6.99
N GLU A 258 11.83 10.51 -7.66
CA GLU A 258 13.15 10.71 -7.07
C GLU A 258 13.27 12.14 -6.54
N ALA A 259 13.78 12.28 -5.32
CA ALA A 259 14.03 13.57 -4.70
C ALA A 259 15.18 13.51 -3.70
N GLN A 260 15.78 14.67 -3.44
CA GLN A 260 16.70 14.88 -2.33
C GLN A 260 16.09 15.94 -1.40
N VAL A 261 16.09 15.67 -0.10
CA VAL A 261 15.57 16.59 0.92
C VAL A 261 16.60 16.83 2.01
N THR A 262 16.85 18.10 2.36
CA THR A 262 17.82 18.51 3.39
C THR A 262 17.21 19.55 4.29
N SER A 263 17.16 19.29 5.60
CA SER A 263 16.67 20.22 6.60
C SER A 263 17.73 20.61 7.63
N GLY A 264 17.52 21.75 8.27
CA GLY A 264 18.30 22.16 9.44
C GLY A 264 18.08 21.28 10.68
N GLU A 265 17.03 20.47 10.71
CA GLU A 265 16.70 19.55 11.81
C GLU A 265 17.29 18.15 11.63
N GLY A 266 18.14 17.95 10.60
CA GLY A 266 18.94 16.75 10.39
C GLY A 266 18.38 15.74 9.42
N LEU A 267 17.33 16.03 8.70
CA LEU A 267 16.95 15.26 7.52
C LEU A 267 17.91 15.62 6.38
N ASP A 268 18.53 14.61 5.76
CA ASP A 268 19.46 14.78 4.65
C ASP A 268 19.48 13.44 3.87
N ILE A 269 18.55 13.28 2.95
CA ILE A 269 18.29 11.99 2.30
C ILE A 269 17.93 12.14 0.83
N THR A 270 18.45 11.26 0.01
CA THR A 270 18.15 11.12 -1.43
C THR A 270 17.53 9.75 -1.68
N GLY A 271 16.51 9.69 -2.52
CA GLY A 271 15.92 8.40 -2.93
C GLY A 271 14.54 8.54 -3.53
N GLY A 272 13.81 7.43 -3.52
CA GLY A 272 12.48 7.31 -4.12
C GLY A 272 11.36 7.36 -3.10
N LEU A 273 10.26 8.00 -3.52
CA LEU A 273 8.99 8.03 -2.79
C LEU A 273 7.82 7.76 -3.73
N PHE A 274 6.66 7.43 -3.19
CA PHE A 274 5.43 7.28 -3.97
C PHE A 274 4.58 8.56 -3.94
N PRO A 275 3.75 8.80 -4.97
CA PRO A 275 2.83 9.92 -4.98
C PRO A 275 1.96 9.99 -3.71
N GLY A 276 1.86 11.19 -3.14
CA GLY A 276 1.10 11.44 -1.92
C GLY A 276 1.83 11.16 -0.61
N THR A 277 3.17 11.00 -0.62
CA THR A 277 3.97 10.79 0.59
C THR A 277 5.07 11.85 0.78
N PRO A 278 5.31 12.33 2.03
CA PRO A 278 6.35 13.31 2.34
C PRO A 278 7.71 12.68 2.68
N VAL A 279 7.88 11.37 2.59
CA VAL A 279 9.06 10.65 3.08
C VAL A 279 9.69 9.79 1.99
N ILE A 280 11.01 9.69 1.99
CA ILE A 280 11.76 8.77 1.16
C ILE A 280 11.53 7.34 1.68
N LEU A 281 11.07 6.45 0.80
CA LEU A 281 10.74 5.07 1.14
C LEU A 281 11.94 4.14 1.04
N HIS A 282 12.83 4.37 0.08
CA HIS A 282 14.15 3.77 -0.01
C HIS A 282 15.16 4.78 -0.56
N GLY A 283 16.39 4.69 -0.12
CA GLY A 283 17.41 5.66 -0.51
C GLY A 283 18.61 5.63 0.40
N PHE A 284 19.30 6.76 0.46
CA PHE A 284 20.51 6.89 1.24
C PHE A 284 20.73 8.33 1.74
N ASN A 285 21.41 8.44 2.85
CA ASN A 285 21.97 9.69 3.35
C ASN A 285 23.52 9.57 3.42
N LYS A 286 24.18 10.59 3.95
CA LYS A 286 25.66 10.61 4.06
C LYS A 286 26.23 9.49 4.96
N ASN A 287 25.42 8.80 5.74
CA ASN A 287 25.86 7.80 6.71
C ASN A 287 25.50 6.38 6.30
N LEU A 288 24.31 6.18 5.74
CA LEU A 288 23.72 4.87 5.49
C LEU A 288 22.72 4.92 4.32
N GLY A 289 22.34 3.74 3.86
CA GLY A 289 21.25 3.57 2.90
C GLY A 289 20.52 2.27 3.11
N TRP A 290 19.32 2.21 2.54
CA TRP A 290 18.54 0.98 2.52
C TRP A 290 17.77 0.81 1.21
N ALA A 291 17.59 -0.44 0.84
CA ALA A 291 16.79 -0.86 -0.30
C ALA A 291 15.63 -1.72 0.18
N ASN A 292 14.51 -1.61 -0.51
CA ASN A 292 13.31 -2.40 -0.23
C ASN A 292 13.09 -3.41 -1.34
N THR A 293 12.64 -4.62 -0.98
CA THR A 293 12.10 -5.59 -1.91
C THR A 293 10.79 -6.16 -1.40
N VAL A 294 9.92 -6.57 -2.32
CA VAL A 294 8.65 -7.22 -1.96
C VAL A 294 8.95 -8.50 -1.15
N SER A 295 8.11 -8.77 -0.19
CA SER A 295 8.18 -9.95 0.66
C SER A 295 6.94 -10.81 0.48
N ALA A 296 7.12 -12.14 0.50
CA ALA A 296 6.07 -13.11 0.23
C ALA A 296 5.54 -13.80 1.49
N GLN A 297 5.65 -13.15 2.65
CA GLN A 297 5.09 -13.69 3.89
C GLN A 297 3.58 -13.88 3.77
N ASP A 298 3.07 -14.93 4.38
CA ASP A 298 1.63 -15.15 4.57
C ASP A 298 1.13 -14.27 5.73
N LEU A 299 0.45 -13.18 5.39
CA LEU A 299 0.00 -12.15 6.32
C LEU A 299 -1.50 -11.86 6.23
N VAL A 300 -2.26 -12.68 5.50
CA VAL A 300 -3.71 -12.50 5.31
C VAL A 300 -4.43 -13.81 5.60
N ASP A 301 -5.24 -13.84 6.64
CA ASP A 301 -6.05 -14.98 7.05
C ASP A 301 -7.50 -14.84 6.57
N THR A 302 -8.07 -15.95 6.10
CA THR A 302 -9.45 -16.04 5.64
C THR A 302 -10.26 -16.96 6.55
N PHE A 303 -11.36 -16.44 7.11
CA PHE A 303 -12.27 -17.19 7.97
C PHE A 303 -13.59 -17.43 7.25
N VAL A 304 -14.05 -18.67 7.16
CA VAL A 304 -15.33 -19.05 6.55
C VAL A 304 -16.46 -18.85 7.56
N LEU A 305 -17.40 -17.96 7.25
CA LEU A 305 -18.52 -17.63 8.14
C LEU A 305 -19.78 -18.42 7.76
N THR A 306 -20.43 -19.01 8.75
CA THR A 306 -21.76 -19.61 8.61
C THR A 306 -22.83 -18.55 8.88
N ILE A 307 -23.60 -18.19 7.87
CA ILE A 307 -24.61 -17.13 7.95
C ILE A 307 -25.96 -17.68 8.42
N ASN A 308 -26.65 -16.93 9.26
CA ASN A 308 -27.98 -17.28 9.72
C ASN A 308 -28.97 -17.26 8.54
N PRO A 309 -29.62 -18.41 8.19
CA PRO A 309 -30.52 -18.48 7.06
C PRO A 309 -31.78 -17.62 7.21
N ARG A 310 -32.11 -17.24 8.46
CA ARG A 310 -33.28 -16.40 8.77
C ARG A 310 -32.93 -14.91 8.93
N ASN A 311 -31.65 -14.60 9.14
CA ASN A 311 -31.18 -13.22 9.30
C ASN A 311 -29.74 -13.09 8.74
N LYS A 312 -29.62 -12.58 7.54
CA LYS A 312 -28.32 -12.41 6.84
C LYS A 312 -27.36 -11.40 7.53
N ASN A 313 -27.81 -10.74 8.59
CA ASN A 313 -26.98 -9.84 9.38
C ASN A 313 -26.38 -10.54 10.61
N GLN A 314 -26.49 -11.87 10.68
CA GLN A 314 -25.93 -12.69 11.75
C GLN A 314 -25.08 -13.83 11.20
N TYR A 315 -24.04 -14.18 11.94
CA TYR A 315 -23.18 -15.33 11.69
C TYR A 315 -23.06 -16.20 12.94
N TRP A 316 -22.72 -17.46 12.73
CA TRP A 316 -22.55 -18.42 13.83
C TRP A 316 -21.20 -18.22 14.51
N LEU A 317 -21.18 -18.01 15.82
CA LEU A 317 -19.99 -17.83 16.63
C LEU A 317 -20.23 -18.43 18.03
N GLU A 318 -19.29 -19.26 18.50
CA GLU A 318 -19.32 -19.83 19.86
C GLU A 318 -20.68 -20.43 20.25
N GLY A 319 -21.29 -21.21 19.32
CA GLY A 319 -22.56 -21.89 19.59
C GLY A 319 -23.81 -21.00 19.55
N LYS A 320 -23.72 -19.75 19.09
CA LYS A 320 -24.83 -18.79 19.00
C LYS A 320 -24.76 -17.92 17.76
N TRP A 321 -25.86 -17.28 17.39
CA TRP A 321 -25.90 -16.26 16.36
C TRP A 321 -25.38 -14.93 16.93
N ALA A 322 -24.36 -14.37 16.30
CA ALA A 322 -23.79 -13.07 16.61
C ALA A 322 -24.14 -12.07 15.50
N ASP A 323 -24.45 -10.84 15.84
CA ASP A 323 -24.71 -9.78 14.86
C ASP A 323 -23.41 -9.26 14.24
N PHE A 324 -23.47 -8.95 12.93
CA PHE A 324 -22.42 -8.14 12.31
C PHE A 324 -22.51 -6.69 12.76
N GLU A 325 -21.37 -6.04 12.91
CA GLU A 325 -21.31 -4.59 12.86
C GLU A 325 -21.49 -4.17 11.41
N ILE A 326 -22.45 -3.26 11.14
CA ILE A 326 -22.81 -2.88 9.78
C ILE A 326 -22.72 -1.37 9.61
N THR A 327 -21.90 -0.93 8.70
CA THR A 327 -21.80 0.44 8.21
C THR A 327 -22.19 0.52 6.73
N GLN A 328 -22.19 1.74 6.15
CA GLN A 328 -22.58 1.93 4.77
C GLN A 328 -21.49 2.66 4.01
N ALA A 329 -20.94 2.01 3.00
CA ALA A 329 -20.13 2.69 1.98
C ALA A 329 -21.05 3.45 1.01
N ARG A 330 -20.84 4.75 0.89
CA ARG A 330 -21.54 5.61 -0.07
C ARG A 330 -20.60 5.95 -1.20
N ILE A 331 -20.90 5.46 -2.39
CA ILE A 331 -20.06 5.56 -3.58
C ILE A 331 -20.82 6.37 -4.63
N ASN A 332 -20.28 7.52 -5.01
CA ASN A 332 -20.85 8.33 -6.08
C ASN A 332 -20.13 8.04 -7.38
N VAL A 333 -20.72 7.22 -8.24
CA VAL A 333 -20.13 6.82 -9.51
C VAL A 333 -20.42 7.86 -10.59
N LYS A 334 -19.38 8.48 -11.13
CA LYS A 334 -19.49 9.46 -12.22
C LYS A 334 -20.23 8.88 -13.43
N LEU A 335 -21.23 9.60 -13.93
CA LEU A 335 -21.88 9.35 -15.21
C LEU A 335 -21.44 10.40 -16.23
N ALA A 336 -21.78 11.67 -15.97
CA ALA A 336 -21.32 12.85 -16.68
C ALA A 336 -21.59 14.04 -15.75
N ASP A 337 -20.62 14.92 -15.55
CA ASP A 337 -20.80 16.05 -14.63
C ASP A 337 -21.99 16.91 -15.03
N PRO A 338 -22.87 17.29 -14.09
CA PRO A 338 -22.80 17.10 -12.64
C PRO A 338 -23.46 15.80 -12.13
N PHE A 339 -23.78 14.83 -12.98
CA PHE A 339 -24.54 13.64 -12.63
C PHE A 339 -23.63 12.49 -12.18
N ALA A 340 -23.97 11.89 -11.05
CA ALA A 340 -23.36 10.66 -10.56
C ALA A 340 -24.44 9.69 -10.06
N PHE A 341 -24.19 8.39 -10.16
CA PHE A 341 -25.03 7.35 -9.61
C PHE A 341 -24.64 7.14 -8.14
N PRO A 342 -25.52 7.46 -7.17
CA PRO A 342 -25.26 7.23 -5.76
C PRO A 342 -25.50 5.76 -5.43
N ALA A 343 -24.42 4.98 -5.31
CA ALA A 343 -24.48 3.62 -4.85
C ALA A 343 -24.28 3.56 -3.33
N THR A 344 -25.01 2.68 -2.66
CA THR A 344 -24.80 2.37 -1.25
C THR A 344 -24.59 0.89 -1.10
N ARG A 345 -23.51 0.50 -0.38
CA ARG A 345 -23.17 -0.89 -0.09
C ARG A 345 -22.97 -1.06 1.40
N ALA A 346 -23.56 -2.12 1.96
CA ALA A 346 -23.28 -2.49 3.33
C ALA A 346 -21.81 -2.95 3.45
N VAL A 347 -21.15 -2.47 4.48
CA VAL A 347 -19.86 -2.94 4.95
C VAL A 347 -20.11 -3.66 6.27
N LYS A 348 -19.80 -4.96 6.28
CA LYS A 348 -19.98 -5.79 7.47
C LYS A 348 -18.63 -6.07 8.12
N ARG A 349 -18.62 -6.13 9.44
CA ARG A 349 -17.48 -6.58 10.24
C ARG A 349 -17.91 -7.67 11.22
N SER A 350 -17.10 -8.69 11.36
CA SER A 350 -17.20 -9.72 12.39
C SER A 350 -16.08 -9.54 13.40
N VAL A 351 -16.04 -10.36 14.46
CA VAL A 351 -14.91 -10.38 15.40
C VAL A 351 -13.58 -10.77 14.73
N HIS A 352 -13.65 -11.45 13.56
CA HIS A 352 -12.47 -11.85 12.80
C HIS A 352 -11.89 -10.69 11.96
N GLY A 353 -12.74 -9.75 11.54
CA GLY A 353 -12.37 -8.60 10.71
C GLY A 353 -13.42 -8.24 9.66
N PRO A 354 -13.05 -7.48 8.62
CA PRO A 354 -13.91 -7.12 7.49
C PRO A 354 -14.51 -8.34 6.79
N VAL A 355 -15.78 -8.24 6.37
CA VAL A 355 -16.54 -9.35 5.79
C VAL A 355 -16.75 -9.16 4.30
N ILE A 356 -16.48 -10.21 3.53
CA ILE A 356 -16.66 -10.31 2.09
C ILE A 356 -17.77 -11.31 1.80
N GLU A 357 -18.80 -10.85 1.11
CA GLU A 357 -19.87 -11.71 0.57
C GLU A 357 -19.56 -12.01 -0.89
N GLY A 358 -18.95 -13.18 -1.14
CA GLY A 358 -18.58 -13.64 -2.47
C GLY A 358 -19.57 -14.65 -3.05
N PRO A 359 -19.42 -15.03 -4.32
CA PRO A 359 -20.30 -16.02 -4.98
C PRO A 359 -20.25 -17.39 -4.31
N THR A 360 -19.13 -17.75 -3.70
CA THR A 360 -18.86 -19.06 -3.12
C THR A 360 -19.09 -19.14 -1.62
N GLY A 361 -19.35 -18.00 -0.96
CA GLY A 361 -19.61 -17.95 0.49
C GLY A 361 -19.43 -16.58 1.10
N THR A 362 -19.48 -16.56 2.42
CA THR A 362 -19.19 -15.35 3.22
C THR A 362 -17.94 -15.59 4.03
N TYR A 363 -17.03 -14.65 3.94
CA TYR A 363 -15.69 -14.75 4.52
C TYR A 363 -15.39 -13.52 5.37
N ALA A 364 -14.66 -13.69 6.46
CA ALA A 364 -13.98 -12.58 7.10
C ALA A 364 -12.49 -12.65 6.81
N ILE A 365 -11.84 -11.50 6.67
CA ILE A 365 -10.40 -11.43 6.49
C ILE A 365 -9.74 -10.75 7.68
N ARG A 366 -8.55 -11.23 8.05
CA ARG A 366 -7.68 -10.60 9.01
C ARG A 366 -6.28 -10.50 8.41
N TYR A 367 -5.68 -9.33 8.46
CA TYR A 367 -4.41 -9.09 7.78
C TYR A 367 -3.46 -8.27 8.67
N ALA A 368 -2.16 -8.44 8.48
CA ALA A 368 -1.16 -7.64 9.15
C ALA A 368 -1.33 -6.14 8.81
N GLY A 369 -1.03 -5.26 9.74
CA GLY A 369 -1.22 -3.82 9.55
C GLY A 369 -2.66 -3.33 9.66
N MET A 370 -3.61 -4.20 9.96
CA MET A 370 -5.00 -3.80 10.17
C MET A 370 -5.09 -2.80 11.33
N GLY A 371 -5.48 -1.56 11.03
CA GLY A 371 -5.52 -0.47 12.00
C GLY A 371 -4.17 0.20 12.31
N GLU A 372 -3.07 -0.16 11.66
CA GLU A 372 -1.77 0.48 11.87
C GLU A 372 -1.69 1.82 11.11
N ILE A 373 -1.38 2.91 11.82
CA ILE A 373 -1.30 4.27 11.26
C ILE A 373 0.08 4.91 11.39
N ARG A 374 1.05 4.26 12.06
CA ARG A 374 2.39 4.83 12.34
C ARG A 374 3.41 4.58 11.23
N GLN A 375 2.99 4.13 10.06
CA GLN A 375 3.88 3.82 8.93
C GLN A 375 4.66 5.06 8.47
N LEU A 376 3.98 6.21 8.40
CA LEU A 376 4.61 7.49 8.10
C LEU A 376 5.72 7.82 9.10
N GLU A 377 5.44 7.65 10.39
CA GLU A 377 6.43 7.87 11.45
C GLU A 377 7.64 6.97 11.28
N GLN A 378 7.45 5.67 11.06
CA GLN A 378 8.57 4.74 10.92
C GLN A 378 9.48 5.13 9.76
N TYR A 379 8.94 5.45 8.57
CA TYR A 379 9.75 5.93 7.46
C TYR A 379 10.47 7.24 7.76
N TYR A 380 9.82 8.17 8.43
CA TYR A 380 10.45 9.41 8.87
C TYR A 380 11.63 9.16 9.81
N ARG A 381 11.47 8.27 10.81
CA ARG A 381 12.57 7.89 11.72
C ARG A 381 13.71 7.18 10.98
N LEU A 382 13.40 6.33 10.00
CA LEU A 382 14.41 5.69 9.14
C LEU A 382 15.21 6.74 8.37
N GLY A 383 14.54 7.72 7.76
CA GLY A 383 15.19 8.81 7.02
C GLY A 383 16.16 9.65 7.86
N LYS A 384 15.87 9.80 9.15
CA LYS A 384 16.72 10.55 10.11
C LYS A 384 17.81 9.72 10.77
N SER A 385 17.87 8.40 10.51
CA SER A 385 18.87 7.54 11.13
C SER A 385 20.28 7.89 10.67
N ALA A 386 21.21 7.99 11.62
CA ALA A 386 22.61 8.32 11.38
C ALA A 386 23.55 7.10 11.47
N ASP A 387 23.08 5.99 12.04
CA ASP A 387 23.83 4.77 12.22
C ASP A 387 22.89 3.54 12.28
N MET A 388 23.48 2.34 12.33
CA MET A 388 22.75 1.07 12.38
C MET A 388 21.86 0.94 13.62
N ASN A 389 22.27 1.49 14.77
CA ASN A 389 21.47 1.36 15.99
C ASN A 389 20.19 2.19 15.91
N GLN A 390 20.30 3.40 15.38
CA GLN A 390 19.13 4.27 15.17
C GLN A 390 18.21 3.68 14.11
N PHE A 391 18.76 3.14 13.00
CA PHE A 391 18.00 2.46 11.97
C PHE A 391 17.24 1.24 12.54
N MET A 392 17.92 0.37 13.28
CA MET A 392 17.30 -0.79 13.93
C MET A 392 16.27 -0.39 14.99
N GLY A 393 16.50 0.73 15.71
CA GLY A 393 15.53 1.31 16.64
C GLY A 393 14.25 1.77 15.93
N ALA A 394 14.39 2.42 14.79
CA ALA A 394 13.24 2.80 13.95
C ALA A 394 12.52 1.56 13.38
N MET A 395 13.26 0.52 12.96
CA MET A 395 12.67 -0.75 12.52
C MET A 395 11.92 -1.47 13.64
N ALA A 396 12.38 -1.35 14.89
CA ALA A 396 11.72 -1.96 16.05
C ALA A 396 10.34 -1.37 16.39
N MET A 397 9.96 -0.23 15.79
CA MET A 397 8.58 0.27 15.87
C MET A 397 7.57 -0.72 15.29
N ASN A 398 8.02 -1.56 14.36
CA ASN A 398 7.25 -2.61 13.71
C ASN A 398 5.89 -2.10 13.16
N ALA A 399 5.87 -0.91 12.59
CA ALA A 399 4.68 -0.30 12.01
C ALA A 399 4.53 -0.56 10.50
N LEU A 400 5.57 -1.10 9.85
CA LEU A 400 5.55 -1.47 8.43
C LEU A 400 5.18 -2.95 8.31
N PRO A 401 3.97 -3.29 7.79
CA PRO A 401 3.43 -4.64 7.88
C PRO A 401 4.23 -5.70 7.14
N SER A 402 4.82 -5.35 6.00
CA SER A 402 5.62 -6.27 5.20
C SER A 402 6.48 -5.48 4.22
N ILE A 403 7.76 -5.71 4.23
CA ILE A 403 8.70 -5.39 3.16
C ILE A 403 10.11 -5.79 3.63
N ASN A 404 10.94 -6.32 2.75
CA ASN A 404 12.32 -6.63 3.09
C ASN A 404 13.20 -5.39 3.05
N TYR A 405 14.21 -5.37 3.91
CA TYR A 405 15.23 -4.32 3.96
C TYR A 405 16.61 -4.89 3.76
N VAL A 406 17.35 -4.31 2.82
CA VAL A 406 18.80 -4.49 2.68
C VAL A 406 19.45 -3.16 3.08
N TYR A 407 20.33 -3.21 4.07
CA TYR A 407 20.98 -2.06 4.69
C TYR A 407 22.48 -2.07 4.44
N GLY A 408 23.08 -0.88 4.27
CA GLY A 408 24.52 -0.68 4.28
C GLY A 408 24.88 0.69 4.81
N ASP A 409 26.00 0.82 5.54
CA ASP A 409 26.48 2.11 6.06
C ASP A 409 27.96 2.37 5.79
N LYS A 410 28.39 3.60 6.05
CA LYS A 410 29.77 4.06 5.87
C LYS A 410 30.78 3.36 6.80
N ASP A 411 30.31 2.80 7.91
CA ASP A 411 31.15 2.14 8.91
C ASP A 411 31.37 0.65 8.57
N GLY A 412 30.87 0.20 7.41
CA GLY A 412 31.05 -1.12 6.89
C GLY A 412 29.99 -2.14 7.33
N ASN A 413 28.98 -1.69 8.04
CA ASN A 413 27.90 -2.57 8.47
C ASN A 413 26.96 -2.86 7.29
N VAL A 414 26.55 -4.12 7.17
CA VAL A 414 25.52 -4.55 6.24
C VAL A 414 24.51 -5.43 6.97
N ALA A 415 23.23 -5.31 6.60
CA ALA A 415 22.18 -6.11 7.22
C ALA A 415 21.07 -6.46 6.21
N PHE A 416 20.39 -7.55 6.52
CA PHE A 416 19.14 -7.95 5.90
C PHE A 416 18.07 -8.12 6.97
N ILE A 417 16.87 -7.61 6.70
CA ILE A 417 15.72 -7.73 7.59
C ILE A 417 14.54 -8.23 6.76
N HIS A 418 14.08 -9.44 7.08
CA HIS A 418 12.85 -9.99 6.51
C HIS A 418 11.66 -9.44 7.30
N ASN A 419 11.40 -8.13 7.11
CA ASN A 419 10.48 -7.39 7.94
C ASN A 419 9.03 -7.77 7.65
N ALA A 420 8.30 -8.10 8.72
CA ALA A 420 6.84 -8.19 8.73
C ALA A 420 6.29 -8.00 10.14
N GLN A 421 5.06 -7.57 10.21
CA GLN A 421 4.22 -7.73 11.40
C GLN A 421 3.72 -9.18 11.44
N TYR A 422 4.58 -10.11 11.84
CA TYR A 422 4.23 -11.53 11.91
C TYR A 422 3.12 -11.75 12.93
N PRO A 423 1.92 -12.20 12.51
CA PRO A 423 0.84 -12.48 13.44
C PRO A 423 1.25 -13.54 14.47
N ASP A 424 0.84 -13.35 15.72
CA ASP A 424 1.08 -14.35 16.78
C ASP A 424 0.04 -15.48 16.67
N ARG A 425 0.23 -16.32 15.65
CA ARG A 425 -0.65 -17.41 15.27
C ARG A 425 -0.39 -18.66 16.13
N ASN A 426 -1.45 -19.41 16.39
CA ASN A 426 -1.37 -20.71 17.06
C ASN A 426 -0.88 -21.79 16.07
N ASP A 427 0.15 -22.53 16.44
CA ASP A 427 0.78 -23.59 15.64
C ASP A 427 -0.14 -24.79 15.35
N ALA A 428 -1.30 -24.89 16.02
CA ALA A 428 -2.26 -25.99 15.82
C ALA A 428 -3.06 -25.91 14.52
N TRP A 429 -2.95 -24.81 13.78
CA TRP A 429 -3.73 -24.57 12.56
C TRP A 429 -2.85 -24.42 11.33
N ASP A 430 -3.39 -24.84 10.18
CA ASP A 430 -2.80 -24.54 8.87
C ASP A 430 -3.32 -23.18 8.39
N TRP A 431 -2.51 -22.14 8.59
CA TRP A 431 -2.87 -20.75 8.28
C TRP A 431 -2.83 -20.42 6.78
N ALA A 432 -2.24 -21.30 5.97
CA ALA A 432 -2.26 -21.15 4.51
C ALA A 432 -3.62 -21.50 3.88
N GLY A 433 -4.51 -22.15 4.65
CA GLY A 433 -5.87 -22.51 4.25
C GLY A 433 -6.93 -21.56 4.80
N ASP A 434 -8.19 -21.90 4.51
CA ASP A 434 -9.32 -21.22 5.14
C ASP A 434 -9.49 -21.72 6.58
N LEU A 435 -9.86 -20.81 7.45
CA LEU A 435 -10.04 -21.07 8.88
C LEU A 435 -11.52 -21.11 9.26
N PRO A 436 -11.93 -21.86 10.29
CA PRO A 436 -13.30 -21.87 10.77
C PRO A 436 -13.65 -20.52 11.39
N GLY A 437 -14.74 -19.89 10.93
CA GLY A 437 -15.23 -18.60 11.43
C GLY A 437 -16.28 -18.71 12.54
N ASP A 438 -16.46 -19.89 13.13
CA ASP A 438 -17.41 -20.16 14.20
C ASP A 438 -16.82 -20.09 15.62
N ARG A 439 -15.54 -19.70 15.71
CA ARG A 439 -14.75 -19.65 16.95
C ARG A 439 -13.85 -18.43 17.00
N SER A 440 -13.63 -17.91 18.20
CA SER A 440 -12.82 -16.71 18.44
C SER A 440 -11.42 -17.00 18.99
N ASP A 441 -11.16 -18.21 19.50
CA ASP A 441 -9.90 -18.58 20.15
C ASP A 441 -8.71 -18.70 19.18
N ILE A 442 -8.97 -18.73 17.86
CA ILE A 442 -7.93 -18.72 16.82
C ILE A 442 -7.65 -17.31 16.29
N ILE A 443 -8.35 -16.28 16.76
CA ILE A 443 -8.10 -14.91 16.34
C ILE A 443 -6.84 -14.40 17.03
N TRP A 444 -5.74 -14.24 16.29
CA TRP A 444 -4.54 -13.62 16.83
C TRP A 444 -4.81 -12.16 17.22
N GLN A 445 -4.21 -11.71 18.33
CA GLN A 445 -4.47 -10.39 18.93
C GLN A 445 -3.31 -9.42 18.76
N GLY A 446 -2.17 -9.89 18.25
CA GLY A 446 -0.96 -9.07 18.11
C GLY A 446 0.05 -9.71 17.19
N TYR A 447 1.24 -9.14 17.21
CA TYR A 447 2.34 -9.57 16.38
C TYR A 447 3.48 -10.09 17.24
N ARG A 448 4.31 -10.95 16.68
CA ARG A 448 5.55 -11.39 17.33
C ARG A 448 6.46 -10.20 17.63
N ALA A 449 7.19 -10.30 18.74
CA ALA A 449 8.11 -9.26 19.14
C ALA A 449 9.19 -9.02 18.08
N TRP A 450 9.69 -7.80 17.99
CA TRP A 450 10.75 -7.40 17.05
C TRP A 450 11.98 -8.33 17.07
N ASP A 451 12.35 -8.86 18.24
CA ASP A 451 13.48 -9.79 18.35
C ASP A 451 13.25 -11.12 17.61
N ALA A 452 11.99 -11.50 17.40
CA ALA A 452 11.61 -12.68 16.64
C ALA A 452 11.54 -12.43 15.11
N VAL A 453 11.58 -11.18 14.66
CA VAL A 453 11.63 -10.85 13.23
C VAL A 453 12.94 -11.35 12.65
N PRO A 454 12.92 -12.15 11.55
CA PRO A 454 14.14 -12.67 10.94
C PRO A 454 15.03 -11.55 10.43
N LYS A 455 16.26 -11.52 10.91
CA LYS A 455 17.24 -10.51 10.51
C LYS A 455 18.64 -11.06 10.59
N LEU A 456 19.49 -10.60 9.70
CA LEU A 456 20.88 -10.96 9.64
C LEU A 456 21.72 -9.68 9.54
N SER A 457 22.63 -9.49 10.46
CA SER A 457 23.59 -8.38 10.44
C SER A 457 25.02 -8.94 10.40
N GLN A 458 25.93 -8.23 9.73
CA GLN A 458 27.35 -8.58 9.65
C GLN A 458 27.59 -10.03 9.21
N PRO A 459 27.08 -10.48 8.04
CA PRO A 459 27.29 -11.85 7.59
C PRO A 459 28.78 -12.13 7.39
N ARG A 460 29.24 -13.33 7.76
CA ARG A 460 30.65 -13.73 7.70
C ARG A 460 31.31 -13.54 6.32
N LEU A 461 30.53 -13.59 5.25
CA LEU A 461 31.00 -13.37 3.87
C LEU A 461 30.84 -11.93 3.39
N GLY A 462 30.31 -11.03 4.22
CA GLY A 462 30.13 -9.62 3.89
C GLY A 462 29.21 -9.34 2.69
N LEU A 463 28.38 -10.29 2.31
CA LEU A 463 27.46 -10.19 1.19
C LEU A 463 26.05 -10.52 1.64
N HIS A 464 25.14 -9.60 1.42
CA HIS A 464 23.70 -9.84 1.43
C HIS A 464 23.15 -9.75 0.03
N LEU A 465 22.64 -10.85 -0.44
CA LEU A 465 21.92 -10.91 -1.70
C LEU A 465 20.46 -11.18 -1.40
N GLN A 466 19.58 -10.42 -1.97
CA GLN A 466 18.17 -10.75 -1.99
C GLN A 466 17.62 -10.72 -3.40
N LEU A 467 17.06 -11.83 -3.79
CA LEU A 467 16.12 -11.97 -4.90
C LEU A 467 14.71 -11.96 -4.29
N GLU A 468 13.72 -11.59 -5.04
CA GLU A 468 12.34 -11.27 -4.65
C GLU A 468 11.64 -12.21 -3.68
N GLN A 469 12.10 -13.42 -3.53
CA GLN A 469 11.38 -14.45 -2.78
C GLN A 469 12.22 -15.16 -1.70
N TYR A 470 13.55 -14.99 -1.66
CA TYR A 470 14.39 -15.76 -0.73
C TYR A 470 15.57 -14.96 -0.20
N ALA A 471 15.78 -15.05 1.10
CA ALA A 471 17.01 -14.58 1.74
C ALA A 471 18.12 -15.62 1.55
N LEU A 472 19.17 -15.28 0.81
CA LEU A 472 20.39 -16.07 0.75
C LEU A 472 21.37 -15.58 1.80
N PHE A 473 21.79 -16.48 2.65
CA PHE A 473 22.77 -16.19 3.68
C PHE A 473 24.19 -16.36 3.14
N GLY A 474 25.10 -15.54 3.63
CA GLY A 474 26.42 -15.27 3.10
C GLY A 474 27.40 -16.43 2.98
N ASP A 475 27.04 -17.67 3.30
CA ASP A 475 27.83 -18.88 3.06
C ASP A 475 27.37 -19.68 1.82
N GLY A 476 26.41 -19.13 1.07
CA GLY A 476 25.86 -19.78 -0.13
C GLY A 476 24.96 -20.97 0.17
N ARG A 477 24.62 -21.22 1.43
CA ARG A 477 23.68 -22.25 1.82
C ARG A 477 22.38 -21.59 2.28
N PRO A 478 21.22 -22.11 1.85
CA PRO A 478 19.96 -21.71 2.46
C PRO A 478 20.02 -22.15 3.92
N ARG A 479 20.25 -21.19 4.81
CA ARG A 479 19.98 -21.38 6.22
C ARG A 479 18.75 -20.58 6.52
N GLN A 480 17.72 -21.27 6.92
CA GLN A 480 16.65 -20.60 7.65
C GLN A 480 17.30 -19.84 8.81
N PRO A 481 17.04 -18.53 9.00
CA PRO A 481 17.37 -17.86 10.26
C PRO A 481 16.77 -18.73 11.35
N GLU A 482 17.44 -19.02 12.47
CA GLU A 482 16.94 -19.96 13.51
C GLU A 482 15.42 -19.94 13.65
N ALA A 483 14.81 -20.16 12.53
CA ALA A 483 13.40 -20.16 12.26
C ALA A 483 12.76 -21.45 12.76
N GLY A 484 13.48 -22.22 13.54
CA GLY A 484 12.89 -23.30 14.30
C GLY A 484 11.72 -22.85 15.18
N ARG A 485 11.38 -21.55 15.13
CA ARG A 485 10.22 -20.97 15.79
C ARG A 485 9.33 -20.11 14.89
N LEU A 486 9.77 -19.75 13.68
CA LEU A 486 8.93 -19.19 12.63
C LEU A 486 8.58 -20.34 11.70
N SER A 487 7.58 -21.09 12.07
CA SER A 487 7.17 -22.32 11.40
C SER A 487 6.44 -22.00 10.07
N ALA A 488 5.98 -23.02 9.38
CA ALA A 488 5.08 -22.96 8.24
C ALA A 488 3.85 -22.03 8.42
N ILE A 489 3.58 -21.60 9.66
CA ILE A 489 2.51 -20.66 10.02
C ILE A 489 2.72 -19.27 9.44
N ASP A 490 3.97 -18.85 9.24
CA ASP A 490 4.30 -17.49 8.80
C ASP A 490 4.63 -17.42 7.30
N GLY A 491 4.33 -18.47 6.54
CA GLY A 491 4.64 -18.53 5.11
C GLY A 491 6.14 -18.68 4.80
N LEU A 492 6.95 -18.96 5.81
CA LEU A 492 8.38 -19.28 5.67
C LEU A 492 8.57 -20.79 5.49
N ALA A 493 7.61 -21.49 4.88
CA ALA A 493 7.67 -22.92 4.66
C ALA A 493 8.86 -23.31 3.78
N ASP A 494 9.52 -24.40 4.17
CA ASP A 494 10.61 -25.06 3.46
C ASP A 494 10.27 -25.31 1.98
N GLU A 495 10.69 -24.45 1.07
CA GLU A 495 10.84 -24.87 -0.31
C GLU A 495 12.26 -25.41 -0.51
N PRO A 496 12.42 -26.65 -1.00
CA PRO A 496 13.72 -27.13 -1.41
C PRO A 496 14.18 -26.32 -2.62
N ASP A 497 15.32 -25.68 -2.44
CA ASP A 497 16.11 -24.96 -3.40
C ASP A 497 16.13 -25.57 -4.81
N GLN A 498 15.37 -25.02 -5.74
CA GLN A 498 15.54 -25.31 -7.17
C GLN A 498 16.24 -24.19 -7.95
N SER A 499 16.42 -23.02 -7.36
CA SER A 499 17.00 -21.86 -8.09
C SER A 499 18.48 -21.64 -7.82
N LEU A 500 19.10 -22.31 -6.86
CA LEU A 500 20.46 -22.07 -6.40
C LEU A 500 21.51 -23.05 -6.89
N THR A 501 21.14 -24.14 -7.56
CA THR A 501 22.09 -25.08 -8.16
C THR A 501 22.71 -24.58 -9.46
N ALA A 502 22.27 -23.47 -10.01
CA ALA A 502 22.82 -22.92 -11.22
C ALA A 502 23.80 -21.79 -10.91
N ARG A 503 25.08 -22.14 -10.87
CA ARG A 503 26.27 -21.27 -11.05
C ARG A 503 27.15 -21.01 -9.84
N HIS A 504 27.58 -22.08 -9.18
CA HIS A 504 28.96 -22.14 -8.74
C HIS A 504 29.74 -23.04 -9.71
N GLY A 505 29.95 -22.54 -10.92
CA GLY A 505 31.03 -23.02 -11.76
C GLY A 505 32.33 -22.53 -11.15
N THR A 506 32.96 -23.37 -10.36
CA THR A 506 34.39 -23.26 -10.08
C THR A 506 35.14 -23.37 -11.39
N ASP A 507 35.45 -22.26 -12.02
CA ASP A 507 36.53 -22.26 -13.02
C ASP A 507 37.65 -21.33 -12.58
N GLY A 508 38.53 -21.90 -11.80
CA GLY A 508 39.83 -21.39 -11.46
C GLY A 508 40.84 -21.70 -12.55
N ARG A 509 40.61 -21.31 -13.79
CA ARG A 509 41.63 -21.31 -14.83
C ARG A 509 41.60 -20.03 -15.63
N ARG A 510 42.40 -19.05 -15.20
CA ARG A 510 42.82 -17.94 -16.03
C ARG A 510 43.62 -18.47 -17.22
N ARG A 511 43.10 -18.35 -18.43
CA ARG A 511 43.92 -18.35 -19.66
C ARG A 511 44.30 -16.92 -20.00
N PRO A 512 45.59 -16.65 -20.30
CA PRO A 512 46.03 -15.32 -20.71
C PRO A 512 45.55 -15.01 -22.14
N HIS A 513 44.83 -13.92 -22.31
CA HIS A 513 44.52 -13.38 -23.63
C HIS A 513 45.79 -12.83 -24.26
N ARG A 514 46.20 -13.45 -25.37
CA ARG A 514 47.15 -12.90 -26.33
C ARG A 514 46.53 -11.66 -26.99
N ARG A 515 47.25 -10.56 -26.91
CA ARG A 515 47.01 -9.39 -27.74
C ARG A 515 47.28 -9.73 -29.19
N GLY A 516 46.31 -9.58 -30.07
CA GLY A 516 46.45 -9.48 -31.51
C GLY A 516 46.29 -8.03 -31.92
N ALA A 517 47.22 -7.55 -32.72
CA ALA A 517 47.34 -6.19 -33.23
C ALA A 517 46.30 -5.85 -34.32
N PRO A 518 46.15 -4.58 -34.71
CA PRO A 518 45.00 -4.06 -35.45
C PRO A 518 45.24 -4.12 -36.96
N ALA A 519 44.15 -4.25 -37.69
CA ALA A 519 44.03 -3.86 -39.09
C ALA A 519 42.66 -3.22 -39.23
N GLY A 520 42.48 -1.96 -39.58
CA GLY A 520 42.84 -1.40 -40.88
C GLY A 520 41.56 -1.14 -41.64
N ASP A 521 41.13 0.12 -41.64
CA ASP A 521 40.34 0.87 -42.64
C ASP A 521 39.30 0.19 -43.56
N GLN A 522 38.19 0.88 -43.62
CA GLN A 522 37.44 1.35 -44.81
C GLN A 522 35.93 1.06 -44.75
N VAL A 523 35.26 2.08 -44.78
CA VAL A 523 34.15 2.79 -45.43
C VAL A 523 33.00 3.06 -44.48
#